data_99e3531886c32e6ad9308fa7e72b5cd3
#
_entry.id   99e3531886c32e6ad9308fa7e72b5cd3
#
_cell.length_a   1.000
_cell.length_b   1.000
_cell.length_c   1.000
_cell.angle_alpha   90.00
_cell.angle_beta   90.00
_cell.angle_gamma   90.00
#
_symmetry.space_group_name_H-M   'P 1'
#
loop_
_entity.id
_entity.type
_entity.pdbx_description
1 polymer ?
#
loop_
_entity_poly.entity_id
_entity_poly.type
_entity_poly.pdbx_seq_one_letter_code
_entity_poly.pdbx_strand_id
1 'polypeptide(L)'
;EGAAFPEFNRKIHVVDSYKIPTNWTKFRACDYGYGSHTGVVWLAVAPDESLVIYRELYCSKVTATDLADMVLSAERDDGTIRYGVLDSSLWHNRGDTGPSLAEQMNMKGCRWRSKGSRVSGKNELHRRLQVDEFTEKPRLVFMSHCTNIIAQLPGLPLDKRNPEDVDTNSEDHLYDALRYGIMTRPRS
;
A
#
# COMPACT_ATOMS: atom_id res chain seq x y z
N GLU A 1 -22.89 -7.06 -10.71
CA GLU A 1 -22.02 -7.34 -9.58
C GLU A 1 -21.17 -6.09 -9.31
N GLY A 2 -21.24 -5.55 -8.08
CA GLY A 2 -20.69 -4.24 -7.78
C GLY A 2 -19.17 -4.22 -7.62
N ALA A 3 -18.55 -3.13 -8.05
CA ALA A 3 -17.16 -2.84 -7.74
C ALA A 3 -17.01 -2.47 -6.25
N ALA A 4 -15.89 -2.86 -5.64
CA ALA A 4 -15.62 -2.52 -4.24
C ALA A 4 -15.45 -1.01 -4.03
N PHE A 5 -14.86 -0.31 -5.03
CA PHE A 5 -14.57 1.12 -4.96
C PHE A 5 -15.12 1.86 -6.18
N PRO A 6 -16.47 2.03 -6.26
CA PRO A 6 -17.09 2.70 -7.39
C PRO A 6 -16.74 4.20 -7.49
N GLU A 7 -16.32 4.81 -6.39
CA GLU A 7 -15.89 6.21 -6.35
C GLU A 7 -14.54 6.45 -7.03
N PHE A 8 -13.74 5.41 -7.30
CA PHE A 8 -12.47 5.56 -7.99
C PHE A 8 -12.68 6.01 -9.44
N ASN A 9 -12.05 7.12 -9.81
CA ASN A 9 -12.15 7.71 -11.15
C ASN A 9 -10.77 8.23 -11.55
N ARG A 10 -10.24 7.73 -12.66
CA ARG A 10 -8.91 8.12 -13.16
C ARG A 10 -8.75 9.62 -13.32
N LYS A 11 -9.81 10.32 -13.75
CA LYS A 11 -9.77 11.78 -13.94
C LYS A 11 -9.60 12.55 -12.64
N ILE A 12 -10.03 11.95 -11.53
CA ILE A 12 -10.00 12.59 -10.21
C ILE A 12 -8.80 12.10 -9.40
N HIS A 13 -8.50 10.80 -9.44
CA HIS A 13 -7.58 10.15 -8.50
C HIS A 13 -6.20 9.88 -9.09
N VAL A 14 -6.00 10.05 -10.39
CA VAL A 14 -4.69 9.85 -11.04
C VAL A 14 -4.12 11.20 -11.44
N VAL A 15 -2.88 11.45 -11.01
CA VAL A 15 -2.16 12.70 -11.29
C VAL A 15 -0.89 12.40 -12.06
N ASP A 16 -0.39 13.41 -12.79
CA ASP A 16 0.90 13.30 -13.47
C ASP A 16 2.02 13.07 -12.45
N SER A 17 3.03 12.32 -12.87
CA SER A 17 4.18 12.02 -12.03
C SER A 17 5.02 13.25 -11.78
N TYR A 18 5.47 13.43 -10.55
CA TYR A 18 6.40 14.49 -10.16
C TYR A 18 7.30 13.99 -9.05
N LYS A 19 8.40 14.69 -8.82
CA LYS A 19 9.31 14.37 -7.73
C LYS A 19 8.70 14.84 -6.40
N ILE A 20 8.54 13.91 -5.45
CA ILE A 20 8.03 14.24 -4.12
C ILE A 20 9.00 15.22 -3.44
N PRO A 21 8.51 16.34 -2.91
CA PRO A 21 9.34 17.26 -2.14
C PRO A 21 10.00 16.57 -0.94
N THR A 22 11.25 16.92 -0.68
CA THR A 22 12.06 16.23 0.34
C THR A 22 11.52 16.36 1.75
N ASN A 23 10.75 17.43 2.03
CA ASN A 23 10.16 17.67 3.34
C ASN A 23 8.82 16.96 3.60
N TRP A 24 8.28 16.25 2.59
CA TRP A 24 7.08 15.45 2.80
C TRP A 24 7.45 14.15 3.49
N THR A 25 6.64 13.76 4.48
CA THR A 25 6.79 12.45 5.12
C THR A 25 6.52 11.35 4.12
N LYS A 26 7.43 10.37 4.04
CA LYS A 26 7.33 9.22 3.15
C LYS A 26 7.34 7.94 3.97
N PHE A 27 6.52 7.00 3.57
CA PHE A 27 6.47 5.68 4.19
C PHE A 27 6.02 4.64 3.15
N ARG A 28 6.09 3.38 3.50
CA ARG A 28 5.72 2.30 2.58
C ARG A 28 4.93 1.21 3.28
N ALA A 29 4.25 0.40 2.50
CA ALA A 29 3.48 -0.73 3.01
C ALA A 29 3.61 -1.90 2.05
N CYS A 30 3.58 -3.11 2.60
CA CYS A 30 3.81 -4.33 1.84
C CYS A 30 2.83 -5.42 2.24
N ASP A 31 2.30 -6.09 1.23
CA ASP A 31 1.64 -7.38 1.35
C ASP A 31 2.53 -8.42 0.66
N TYR A 32 3.21 -9.24 1.44
CA TYR A 32 4.19 -10.20 0.95
C TYR A 32 3.59 -11.58 0.75
N GLY A 33 3.86 -12.18 -0.41
CA GLY A 33 3.56 -13.58 -0.68
C GLY A 33 4.63 -14.18 -1.60
N TYR A 34 5.13 -15.36 -1.27
CA TYR A 34 6.07 -16.07 -2.16
C TYR A 34 5.34 -16.83 -3.26
N GLY A 35 4.34 -17.64 -2.88
CA GLY A 35 3.55 -18.44 -3.81
C GLY A 35 2.49 -17.66 -4.60
N SER A 36 2.32 -16.39 -4.25
CA SER A 36 1.42 -15.45 -4.92
C SER A 36 2.19 -14.17 -5.24
N HIS A 37 1.47 -13.11 -5.60
CA HIS A 37 2.12 -11.82 -5.82
C HIS A 37 2.48 -11.13 -4.51
N THR A 38 3.52 -10.30 -4.57
CA THR A 38 3.90 -9.35 -3.53
C THR A 38 3.58 -7.95 -4.04
N GLY A 39 2.92 -7.15 -3.22
CA GLY A 39 2.65 -5.74 -3.51
C GLY A 39 3.32 -4.84 -2.49
N VAL A 40 4.01 -3.82 -2.97
CA VAL A 40 4.55 -2.74 -2.13
C VAL A 40 4.08 -1.41 -2.71
N VAL A 41 3.61 -0.52 -1.85
CA VAL A 41 3.27 0.85 -2.23
C VAL A 41 4.06 1.83 -1.38
N TRP A 42 4.50 2.92 -1.99
CA TRP A 42 5.14 4.05 -1.31
C TRP A 42 4.17 5.22 -1.28
N LEU A 43 4.02 5.81 -0.11
CA LEU A 43 3.07 6.86 0.18
C LEU A 43 3.81 8.11 0.68
N ALA A 44 3.37 9.27 0.23
CA ALA A 44 3.85 10.55 0.74
C ALA A 44 2.67 11.34 1.30
N VAL A 45 2.93 12.10 2.36
CA VAL A 45 1.93 12.96 3.01
C VAL A 45 2.12 14.38 2.50
N ALA A 46 1.13 14.88 1.77
CA ALA A 46 1.13 16.25 1.27
C ALA A 46 0.83 17.25 2.42
N PRO A 47 1.11 18.56 2.22
CA PRO A 47 0.88 19.56 3.28
C PRO A 47 -0.57 19.64 3.78
N ASP A 48 -1.55 19.29 2.94
CA ASP A 48 -2.97 19.26 3.31
C ASP A 48 -3.40 17.93 3.96
N GLU A 49 -2.44 17.07 4.33
CA GLU A 49 -2.66 15.73 4.90
C GLU A 49 -3.23 14.71 3.91
N SER A 50 -3.39 15.04 2.64
CA SER A 50 -3.72 14.05 1.62
C SER A 50 -2.53 13.12 1.36
N LEU A 51 -2.82 11.91 0.90
CA LEU A 51 -1.80 10.91 0.57
C LEU A 51 -1.59 10.82 -0.93
N VAL A 52 -0.33 10.69 -1.31
CA VAL A 52 0.08 10.49 -2.71
C VAL A 52 0.79 9.15 -2.81
N ILE A 53 0.25 8.26 -3.63
CA ILE A 53 0.94 7.01 -3.97
C ILE A 53 1.91 7.32 -5.09
N TYR A 54 3.21 7.28 -4.78
CA TYR A 54 4.23 7.76 -5.74
C TYR A 54 5.12 6.66 -6.30
N ARG A 55 5.01 5.43 -5.78
CA ARG A 55 5.72 4.27 -6.31
C ARG A 55 5.00 3.01 -5.92
N GLU A 56 5.06 2.02 -6.78
CA GLU A 56 4.59 0.67 -6.52
C GLU A 56 5.64 -0.36 -6.92
N LEU A 57 5.59 -1.53 -6.31
CA LEU A 57 6.33 -2.71 -6.72
C LEU A 57 5.36 -3.89 -6.72
N TYR A 58 5.26 -4.58 -7.83
CA TYR A 58 4.36 -5.73 -7.98
C TYR A 58 5.14 -6.86 -8.62
N CYS A 59 5.37 -7.93 -7.87
CA CYS A 59 6.22 -9.04 -8.31
C CYS A 59 5.71 -10.36 -7.72
N SER A 60 6.29 -11.47 -8.17
CA SER A 60 5.94 -12.80 -7.68
C SER A 60 7.20 -13.65 -7.50
N LYS A 61 7.11 -14.64 -6.62
CA LYS A 61 8.18 -15.60 -6.34
C LYS A 61 9.52 -14.96 -5.96
N VAL A 62 9.45 -13.91 -5.15
CA VAL A 62 10.62 -13.19 -4.63
C VAL A 62 10.78 -13.55 -3.16
N THR A 63 11.99 -13.93 -2.77
CA THR A 63 12.29 -14.21 -1.36
C THR A 63 12.26 -12.91 -0.55
N ALA A 64 12.10 -13.02 0.78
CA ALA A 64 12.09 -11.84 1.65
C ALA A 64 13.39 -11.04 1.53
N THR A 65 14.54 -11.69 1.44
CA THR A 65 15.82 -11.01 1.33
C THR A 65 16.00 -10.32 -0.02
N ASP A 66 15.55 -10.93 -1.11
CA ASP A 66 15.56 -10.29 -2.43
C ASP A 66 14.60 -9.11 -2.48
N LEU A 67 13.42 -9.25 -1.87
CA LEU A 67 12.47 -8.15 -1.76
C LEU A 67 13.08 -6.97 -0.99
N ALA A 68 13.79 -7.24 0.11
CA ALA A 68 14.47 -6.20 0.86
C ALA A 68 15.45 -5.41 -0.02
N ASP A 69 16.25 -6.12 -0.83
CA ASP A 69 17.16 -5.47 -1.77
C ASP A 69 16.42 -4.64 -2.84
N MET A 70 15.32 -5.16 -3.37
CA MET A 70 14.50 -4.45 -4.36
C MET A 70 13.89 -3.18 -3.77
N VAL A 71 13.37 -3.24 -2.55
CA VAL A 71 12.78 -2.11 -1.85
C VAL A 71 13.83 -1.04 -1.58
N LEU A 72 14.97 -1.41 -1.02
CA LEU A 72 16.05 -0.47 -0.72
C LEU A 72 16.61 0.20 -1.99
N SER A 73 16.73 -0.57 -3.06
CA SER A 73 17.15 -0.03 -4.36
C SER A 73 16.14 0.97 -4.92
N ALA A 74 14.85 0.64 -4.83
CA ALA A 74 13.78 1.50 -5.35
C ALA A 74 13.71 2.85 -4.63
N GLU A 75 13.97 2.88 -3.33
CA GLU A 75 13.85 4.10 -2.52
C GLU A 75 15.19 4.81 -2.26
N ARG A 76 16.25 4.42 -2.94
CA ARG A 76 17.61 4.93 -2.71
C ARG A 76 17.71 6.45 -2.78
N ASP A 77 16.98 7.08 -3.69
CA ASP A 77 17.03 8.53 -3.92
C ASP A 77 15.91 9.30 -3.20
N ASP A 78 15.12 8.63 -2.37
CA ASP A 78 13.97 9.24 -1.69
C ASP A 78 14.33 10.03 -0.42
N GLY A 79 15.55 9.90 0.06
CA GLY A 79 15.91 10.40 1.38
C GLY A 79 15.39 9.48 2.48
N THR A 80 14.80 10.03 3.53
CA THR A 80 14.31 9.26 4.67
C THR A 80 12.95 8.66 4.38
N ILE A 81 12.85 7.34 4.49
CA ILE A 81 11.57 6.62 4.60
C ILE A 81 11.29 6.45 6.09
N ARG A 82 10.25 7.10 6.56
CA ARG A 82 9.98 7.21 7.99
C ARG A 82 9.67 5.87 8.64
N TYR A 83 8.90 5.02 7.97
CA TYR A 83 8.59 3.67 8.41
C TYR A 83 8.03 2.84 7.25
N GLY A 84 7.94 1.53 7.47
CA GLY A 84 7.24 0.61 6.59
C GLY A 84 6.31 -0.28 7.40
N VAL A 85 5.21 -0.72 6.81
CA VAL A 85 4.24 -1.63 7.43
C VAL A 85 4.18 -2.94 6.69
N LEU A 86 4.15 -4.02 7.43
CA LEU A 86 4.16 -5.38 6.89
C LEU A 86 3.14 -6.23 7.64
N ASP A 87 2.58 -7.23 6.97
CA ASP A 87 1.62 -8.14 7.59
C ASP A 87 2.22 -8.78 8.83
N SER A 88 1.44 -8.84 9.90
CA SER A 88 1.85 -9.39 11.20
C SER A 88 2.26 -10.87 11.13
N SER A 89 1.72 -11.64 10.18
CA SER A 89 2.11 -13.06 10.01
C SER A 89 3.59 -13.25 9.69
N LEU A 90 4.23 -12.25 9.09
CA LEU A 90 5.64 -12.31 8.73
C LEU A 90 6.60 -12.09 9.91
N TRP A 91 6.06 -11.71 11.06
CA TRP A 91 6.82 -11.53 12.30
C TRP A 91 6.89 -12.81 13.15
N HIS A 92 6.13 -13.84 12.76
CA HIS A 92 6.14 -15.10 13.49
C HIS A 92 7.44 -15.86 13.24
N ASN A 93 8.03 -16.36 14.30
CA ASN A 93 9.19 -17.26 14.21
C ASN A 93 8.79 -18.53 13.47
N ARG A 94 9.70 -19.01 12.65
CA ARG A 94 9.49 -20.22 11.85
C ARG A 94 9.97 -21.49 12.59
N GLY A 95 9.82 -21.52 13.90
CA GLY A 95 10.29 -22.63 14.74
C GLY A 95 11.81 -22.77 14.70
N ASP A 96 12.31 -23.96 14.42
CA ASP A 96 13.75 -24.26 14.39
C ASP A 96 14.46 -23.68 13.15
N THR A 97 13.77 -22.99 12.27
CA THR A 97 14.33 -22.54 10.99
C THR A 97 14.96 -21.14 11.03
N GLY A 98 15.02 -20.51 12.20
CA GLY A 98 15.72 -19.24 12.37
C GLY A 98 14.81 -18.03 12.43
N PRO A 99 15.30 -16.82 12.05
CA PRO A 99 14.56 -15.58 12.19
C PRO A 99 13.33 -15.54 11.28
N SER A 100 12.32 -14.76 11.69
CA SER A 100 11.14 -14.48 10.87
C SER A 100 11.52 -13.79 9.57
N LEU A 101 10.59 -13.80 8.58
CA LEU A 101 10.84 -13.12 7.31
C LEU A 101 11.05 -11.60 7.52
N ALA A 102 10.28 -10.99 8.42
CA ALA A 102 10.44 -9.58 8.76
C ALA A 102 11.81 -9.29 9.39
N GLU A 103 12.29 -10.17 10.29
CA GLU A 103 13.62 -10.05 10.89
C GLU A 103 14.72 -10.16 9.83
N GLN A 104 14.59 -11.09 8.87
CA GLN A 104 15.55 -11.24 7.77
C GLN A 104 15.65 -9.96 6.95
N MET A 105 14.53 -9.32 6.66
CA MET A 105 14.50 -8.03 5.93
C MET A 105 15.13 -6.91 6.77
N ASN A 106 14.82 -6.88 8.07
CA ASN A 106 15.40 -5.89 9.00
C ASN A 106 16.93 -6.03 9.07
N MET A 107 17.46 -7.24 9.05
CA MET A 107 18.90 -7.48 9.06
C MET A 107 19.60 -6.91 7.84
N LYS A 108 18.89 -6.77 6.73
CA LYS A 108 19.39 -6.12 5.51
C LYS A 108 19.22 -4.59 5.51
N GLY A 109 18.65 -4.04 6.56
CA GLY A 109 18.38 -2.61 6.66
C GLY A 109 17.00 -2.18 6.12
N CYS A 110 16.22 -3.12 5.60
CA CYS A 110 14.85 -2.86 5.14
C CYS A 110 13.89 -3.07 6.31
N ARG A 111 13.56 -1.98 6.99
CA ARG A 111 12.82 -2.03 8.26
C ARG A 111 11.32 -1.96 8.06
N TRP A 112 10.61 -2.75 8.88
CA TRP A 112 9.16 -2.86 8.87
C TRP A 112 8.62 -2.86 10.30
N ARG A 113 7.36 -2.48 10.43
CA ARG A 113 6.56 -2.69 11.65
C ARG A 113 5.24 -3.37 11.29
N SER A 114 4.54 -3.92 12.27
CA SER A 114 3.31 -4.64 12.07
C SER A 114 2.16 -3.71 11.69
N LYS A 115 1.24 -4.21 10.86
CA LYS A 115 0.07 -3.48 10.38
C LYS A 115 -1.07 -3.42 11.39
N GLY A 116 -2.07 -2.55 11.12
CA GLY A 116 -3.31 -2.47 11.88
C GLY A 116 -4.44 -3.36 11.36
N SER A 117 -5.70 -3.03 11.70
CA SER A 117 -6.89 -3.81 11.39
C SER A 117 -7.32 -3.73 9.93
N ARG A 118 -7.74 -4.89 9.36
CA ARG A 118 -8.19 -5.03 7.97
C ARG A 118 -9.47 -4.24 7.65
N VAL A 119 -10.48 -4.37 8.48
CA VAL A 119 -11.83 -3.83 8.22
C VAL A 119 -11.81 -2.31 8.12
N SER A 120 -11.11 -1.67 9.06
CA SER A 120 -10.97 -0.22 9.09
C SER A 120 -10.28 0.34 7.85
N GLY A 121 -9.34 -0.42 7.28
CA GLY A 121 -8.60 0.00 6.08
C GLY A 121 -9.50 0.22 4.88
N LYS A 122 -10.49 -0.63 4.65
CA LYS A 122 -11.45 -0.45 3.55
C LYS A 122 -12.28 0.82 3.73
N ASN A 123 -12.80 1.06 4.93
CA ASN A 123 -13.58 2.24 5.24
C ASN A 123 -12.75 3.52 5.08
N GLU A 124 -11.52 3.50 5.53
CA GLU A 124 -10.61 4.63 5.38
C GLU A 124 -10.31 4.92 3.91
N LEU A 125 -10.15 3.88 3.09
CA LEU A 125 -9.94 4.03 1.65
C LEU A 125 -11.15 4.70 0.99
N HIS A 126 -12.38 4.28 1.32
CA HIS A 126 -13.60 4.93 0.83
C HIS A 126 -13.61 6.42 1.18
N ARG A 127 -13.33 6.76 2.43
CA ARG A 127 -13.30 8.17 2.87
C ARG A 127 -12.27 9.00 2.13
N ARG A 128 -11.08 8.45 1.88
CA ARG A 128 -10.01 9.15 1.19
C ARG A 128 -10.27 9.33 -0.30
N LEU A 129 -11.01 8.41 -0.91
CA LEU A 129 -11.39 8.52 -2.32
C LEU A 129 -12.52 9.52 -2.56
N GLN A 130 -13.32 9.83 -1.54
CA GLN A 130 -14.38 10.83 -1.67
C GLN A 130 -13.80 12.22 -1.93
N VAL A 131 -14.46 12.96 -2.82
CA VAL A 131 -14.08 14.33 -3.12
C VAL A 131 -14.63 15.24 -2.03
N ASP A 132 -13.76 16.03 -1.43
CA ASP A 132 -14.14 17.03 -0.41
C ASP A 132 -14.93 18.16 -1.08
N GLU A 133 -16.08 18.53 -0.50
CA GLU A 133 -16.97 19.57 -1.06
C GLU A 133 -16.33 20.95 -1.09
N PHE A 134 -15.46 21.25 -0.13
CA PHE A 134 -14.84 22.57 -0.03
C PHE A 134 -13.60 22.70 -0.92
N THR A 135 -12.75 21.69 -0.96
CA THR A 135 -11.50 21.72 -1.73
C THR A 135 -11.67 21.21 -3.15
N GLU A 136 -12.77 20.51 -3.41
CA GLU A 136 -13.05 19.81 -4.67
C GLU A 136 -11.98 18.76 -5.03
N LYS A 137 -11.27 18.23 -4.02
CA LYS A 137 -10.18 17.27 -4.17
C LYS A 137 -10.38 16.05 -3.30
N PRO A 138 -9.90 14.87 -3.76
CA PRO A 138 -9.85 13.69 -2.90
C PRO A 138 -8.68 13.79 -1.92
N ARG A 139 -8.69 12.92 -0.91
CA ARG A 139 -7.62 12.82 0.09
C ARG A 139 -6.60 11.74 -0.23
N LEU A 140 -6.69 11.15 -1.42
CA LEU A 140 -5.78 10.13 -1.91
C LEU A 140 -5.70 10.25 -3.43
N VAL A 141 -4.48 10.34 -3.94
CA VAL A 141 -4.21 10.33 -5.38
C VAL A 141 -3.06 9.37 -5.70
N PHE A 142 -3.00 8.95 -6.96
CA PHE A 142 -2.02 8.01 -7.46
C PHE A 142 -1.25 8.68 -8.60
N MET A 143 0.06 8.62 -8.55
CA MET A 143 0.87 9.05 -9.70
C MET A 143 0.65 8.09 -10.86
N SER A 144 0.58 8.61 -12.06
CA SER A 144 0.18 7.89 -13.27
C SER A 144 1.07 6.68 -13.60
N HIS A 145 2.33 6.69 -13.15
CA HIS A 145 3.23 5.56 -13.36
C HIS A 145 2.96 4.36 -12.44
N CYS A 146 2.10 4.50 -11.43
CA CYS A 146 1.66 3.39 -10.57
C CYS A 146 0.58 2.57 -11.29
N THR A 147 0.94 1.98 -12.42
CA THR A 147 -0.01 1.41 -13.38
C THR A 147 -0.76 0.20 -12.86
N ASN A 148 -0.13 -0.63 -12.01
CA ASN A 148 -0.76 -1.85 -11.52
C ASN A 148 -1.87 -1.53 -10.50
N ILE A 149 -1.61 -0.69 -9.51
CA ILE A 149 -2.64 -0.34 -8.52
C ILE A 149 -3.79 0.42 -9.16
N ILE A 150 -3.49 1.30 -10.13
CA ILE A 150 -4.51 2.04 -10.87
C ILE A 150 -5.40 1.11 -11.69
N ALA A 151 -4.83 0.06 -12.27
CA ALA A 151 -5.59 -0.94 -13.02
C ALA A 151 -6.38 -1.88 -12.10
N GLN A 152 -5.78 -2.30 -10.97
CA GLN A 152 -6.40 -3.27 -10.07
C GLN A 152 -7.57 -2.70 -9.27
N LEU A 153 -7.43 -1.48 -8.75
CA LEU A 153 -8.37 -0.91 -7.79
C LEU A 153 -9.81 -0.84 -8.31
N PRO A 154 -10.09 -0.32 -9.52
CA PRO A 154 -11.46 -0.28 -10.03
C PRO A 154 -12.04 -1.66 -10.38
N GLY A 155 -11.18 -2.65 -10.58
CA GLY A 155 -11.59 -4.02 -10.92
C GLY A 155 -11.85 -4.92 -9.72
N LEU A 156 -11.59 -4.47 -8.50
CA LEU A 156 -11.81 -5.28 -7.30
C LEU A 156 -13.30 -5.48 -7.06
N PRO A 157 -13.78 -6.74 -7.02
CA PRO A 157 -15.19 -7.01 -6.75
C PRO A 157 -15.49 -6.99 -5.26
N LEU A 158 -16.73 -6.72 -4.91
CA LEU A 158 -17.24 -6.95 -3.57
C LEU A 158 -17.24 -8.45 -3.27
N ASP A 159 -16.94 -8.81 -2.01
CA ASP A 159 -17.11 -10.18 -1.55
C ASP A 159 -18.60 -10.53 -1.52
N LYS A 160 -19.01 -11.60 -2.20
CA LYS A 160 -20.41 -12.04 -2.28
C LYS A 160 -20.97 -12.50 -0.92
N ARG A 161 -20.08 -12.99 -0.05
CA ARG A 161 -20.48 -13.49 1.29
C ARG A 161 -20.43 -12.38 2.34
N ASN A 162 -19.55 -11.41 2.13
CA ASN A 162 -19.40 -10.26 3.00
C ASN A 162 -19.31 -8.99 2.13
N PRO A 163 -20.44 -8.36 1.78
CA PRO A 163 -20.45 -7.18 0.91
C PRO A 163 -19.65 -5.99 1.45
N GLU A 164 -19.28 -6.02 2.72
CA GLU A 164 -18.46 -4.99 3.34
C GLU A 164 -16.98 -5.18 3.07
N ASP A 165 -16.59 -6.28 2.44
CA ASP A 165 -15.19 -6.60 2.14
C ASP A 165 -14.96 -6.78 0.63
N VAL A 166 -13.68 -6.85 0.24
CA VAL A 166 -13.25 -7.18 -1.11
C VAL A 166 -13.14 -8.70 -1.23
N ASP A 167 -13.47 -9.24 -2.41
CA ASP A 167 -13.33 -10.66 -2.69
C ASP A 167 -11.85 -11.08 -2.60
N THR A 168 -11.55 -11.96 -1.64
CA THR A 168 -10.19 -12.43 -1.39
C THR A 168 -9.62 -13.37 -2.46
N ASN A 169 -10.46 -13.81 -3.41
CA ASN A 169 -10.01 -14.61 -4.55
C ASN A 169 -9.51 -13.75 -5.73
N SER A 170 -9.63 -12.43 -5.63
CA SER A 170 -9.15 -11.50 -6.66
C SER A 170 -7.69 -11.11 -6.43
N GLU A 171 -7.06 -10.49 -7.44
CA GLU A 171 -5.72 -9.90 -7.28
C GLU A 171 -5.80 -8.63 -6.46
N ASP A 172 -5.54 -8.75 -5.16
CA ASP A 172 -5.74 -7.68 -4.18
C ASP A 172 -4.47 -7.31 -3.41
N HIS A 173 -3.29 -7.81 -3.81
CA HIS A 173 -2.04 -7.62 -3.04
C HIS A 173 -1.63 -6.15 -2.93
N LEU A 174 -1.74 -5.37 -4.01
CA LEU A 174 -1.46 -3.94 -3.95
C LEU A 174 -2.55 -3.20 -3.16
N TYR A 175 -3.80 -3.60 -3.29
CA TYR A 175 -4.88 -3.07 -2.46
C TYR A 175 -4.63 -3.36 -0.98
N ASP A 176 -4.23 -4.58 -0.63
CA ASP A 176 -3.93 -4.93 0.76
C ASP A 176 -2.75 -4.10 1.30
N ALA A 177 -1.69 -3.93 0.52
CA ALA A 177 -0.58 -3.07 0.89
C ALA A 177 -1.04 -1.62 1.11
N LEU A 178 -1.84 -1.09 0.19
CA LEU A 178 -2.41 0.26 0.30
C LEU A 178 -3.22 0.42 1.59
N ARG A 179 -4.09 -0.52 1.87
CA ARG A 179 -4.94 -0.54 3.05
C ARG A 179 -4.11 -0.56 4.35
N TYR A 180 -3.03 -1.35 4.39
CA TYR A 180 -2.10 -1.37 5.53
C TYR A 180 -1.44 0.00 5.74
N GLY A 181 -1.03 0.63 4.65
CA GLY A 181 -0.39 1.94 4.71
C GLY A 181 -1.33 3.05 5.19
N ILE A 182 -2.51 3.17 4.62
CA ILE A 182 -3.44 4.25 4.98
C ILE A 182 -3.93 4.14 6.43
N MET A 183 -3.97 2.93 6.99
CA MET A 183 -4.39 2.73 8.38
C MET A 183 -3.37 3.23 9.39
N THR A 184 -2.13 3.46 9.00
CA THR A 184 -1.14 4.08 9.89
C THR A 184 -1.33 5.60 9.99
N ARG A 185 -2.13 6.19 9.11
CA ARG A 185 -2.46 7.60 9.11
C ARG A 185 -3.95 7.80 8.85
N PRO A 186 -4.81 7.34 9.77
CA PRO A 186 -6.24 7.52 9.60
C PRO A 186 -6.58 9.01 9.60
N ARG A 187 -7.58 9.35 8.81
CA ARG A 187 -8.08 10.71 8.72
C ARG A 187 -8.80 11.06 10.03
N SER A 188 -8.39 12.15 10.62
CA SER A 188 -9.04 12.69 11.83
C SER A 188 -10.33 13.43 11.48
#